data_8c1ea8ac51ab71fb36fcf57a3918cc21
#
_entry.id   8c1ea8ac51ab71fb36fcf57a3918cc21
#
_cell.length_a   1.000
_cell.length_b   1.000
_cell.length_c   1.000
_cell.angle_alpha   90.00
_cell.angle_beta   90.00
_cell.angle_gamma   90.00
#
_symmetry.space_group_name_H-M   'P 1'
#
loop_
_entity.id
_entity.type
_entity.pdbx_description
1 polymer ?
#
loop_
_entity_poly.entity_id
_entity_poly.type
_entity_poly.pdbx_seq_one_letter_code
_entity_poly.pdbx_strand_id
1 'polypeptide(L)'
;MKAAAKGAYEGLRVLDFTAMIAGPQCTRMLADLGAEVIKIEPPEGDYMRTRGPLRNGHSAYYGSLNCGKKSLCLDLKQDAARALVMELAAKADVVVENFRPGVMKRLGFDYERIAAANPAVVYCSISGYGQSGSYSQRPAYAPIVHAASGYEMAMLDYQDGVGRPLKSGIFIADILSGVNAFGGVSAALYRRARTGEGEYVDVTLMDTMLGLLVYECQEAQFPQAQRRLLYRATAAKDGFVILAPISQANFEDMAKTAGHPEWIADPRFATNAARSGNWDALMDLIDEWAADRSAEECERVMREGGVPCSRYNTVREAMATPYVAERGSFVRATDGGGEFLAPNPAFRMRHSESGAKPWVDAPGAHNRDIVGGLLGRDAAQITRLYGDGVLCGAP
;
A
#
# COMPACT_ATOMS: atom_id res chain seq x y z
N MET A 1 22.53 13.13 26.88
CA MET A 1 21.29 12.62 26.20
C MET A 1 21.59 12.53 24.72
N LYS A 2 21.49 11.36 24.09
CA LYS A 2 21.49 11.27 22.62
C LYS A 2 20.28 12.06 22.15
N ALA A 3 20.45 12.97 21.17
CA ALA A 3 19.33 13.61 20.49
C ALA A 3 18.40 12.51 19.99
N ALA A 4 17.07 12.71 20.13
CA ALA A 4 16.10 11.79 19.58
C ALA A 4 16.42 11.58 18.09
N ALA A 5 16.39 10.34 17.64
CA ALA A 5 16.66 10.02 16.23
C ALA A 5 15.58 10.70 15.39
N LYS A 6 16.00 11.52 14.44
CA LYS A 6 15.10 12.21 13.52
C LYS A 6 14.69 11.26 12.41
N GLY A 7 13.46 11.43 11.89
CA GLY A 7 13.00 10.71 10.70
C GLY A 7 13.85 11.05 9.47
N ALA A 8 13.97 10.10 8.52
CA ALA A 8 14.80 10.31 7.33
C ALA A 8 14.33 11.49 6.46
N TYR A 9 13.04 11.85 6.55
CA TYR A 9 12.44 12.97 5.82
C TYR A 9 12.07 14.14 6.72
N GLU A 10 12.64 14.21 7.93
CA GLU A 10 12.41 15.35 8.81
C GLU A 10 12.88 16.66 8.14
N GLY A 11 12.03 17.67 8.22
CA GLY A 11 12.23 18.95 7.55
C GLY A 11 11.67 19.05 6.15
N LEU A 12 11.28 17.92 5.53
CA LEU A 12 10.56 17.96 4.24
C LEU A 12 9.08 18.24 4.45
N ARG A 13 8.52 19.06 3.57
CA ARG A 13 7.10 19.39 3.52
C ARG A 13 6.43 18.82 2.29
N VAL A 14 5.33 18.12 2.48
CA VAL A 14 4.53 17.49 1.43
C VAL A 14 3.16 18.13 1.39
N LEU A 15 2.74 18.63 0.23
CA LEU A 15 1.33 18.94 -0.05
C LEU A 15 0.65 17.71 -0.64
N ASP A 16 -0.33 17.23 0.07
CA ASP A 16 -1.08 16.03 -0.24
C ASP A 16 -2.47 16.37 -0.75
N PHE A 17 -2.66 16.38 -2.08
CA PHE A 17 -3.96 16.54 -2.74
C PHE A 17 -4.69 15.21 -2.94
N THR A 18 -4.15 14.13 -2.42
CA THR A 18 -4.63 12.79 -2.73
C THR A 18 -5.93 12.44 -2.02
N ALA A 19 -6.66 11.52 -2.61
CA ALA A 19 -7.87 10.93 -2.04
C ALA A 19 -7.88 9.41 -2.25
N MET A 20 -8.80 8.71 -1.62
CA MET A 20 -9.00 7.27 -1.71
C MET A 20 -7.83 6.47 -1.11
N ILE A 21 -7.02 5.75 -1.93
CA ILE A 21 -6.04 4.76 -1.45
C ILE A 21 -4.62 5.04 -1.95
N ALA A 22 -4.40 5.03 -3.27
CA ALA A 22 -3.06 5.01 -3.87
C ALA A 22 -2.18 6.20 -3.44
N GLY A 23 -2.71 7.41 -3.61
CA GLY A 23 -2.00 8.62 -3.19
C GLY A 23 -1.84 8.73 -1.68
N PRO A 24 -2.91 8.54 -0.86
CA PRO A 24 -2.80 8.53 0.58
C PRO A 24 -1.79 7.51 1.12
N GLN A 25 -1.64 6.34 0.49
CA GLN A 25 -0.61 5.35 0.84
C GLN A 25 0.80 5.92 0.64
N CYS A 26 1.06 6.58 -0.47
CA CYS A 26 2.35 7.23 -0.74
C CYS A 26 2.68 8.29 0.31
N THR A 27 1.77 9.24 0.51
CA THR A 27 2.00 10.37 1.43
C THR A 27 2.02 9.94 2.89
N ARG A 28 1.31 8.85 3.25
CA ARG A 28 1.42 8.20 4.55
C ARG A 28 2.84 7.68 4.80
N MET A 29 3.44 6.99 3.83
CA MET A 29 4.82 6.47 3.96
C MET A 29 5.83 7.61 4.14
N LEU A 30 5.61 8.77 3.50
CA LEU A 30 6.44 9.96 3.72
C LEU A 30 6.29 10.50 5.16
N ALA A 31 5.06 10.55 5.69
CA ALA A 31 4.78 10.95 7.07
C ALA A 31 5.43 9.98 8.09
N ASP A 32 5.37 8.68 7.84
CA ASP A 32 5.96 7.64 8.69
C ASP A 32 7.49 7.79 8.83
N LEU A 33 8.13 8.42 7.86
CA LEU A 33 9.56 8.73 7.86
C LEU A 33 9.90 10.16 8.29
N GLY A 34 8.91 10.89 8.81
CA GLY A 34 9.12 12.20 9.46
C GLY A 34 8.83 13.42 8.59
N ALA A 35 8.36 13.28 7.35
CA ALA A 35 7.92 14.43 6.56
C ALA A 35 6.68 15.11 7.20
N GLU A 36 6.63 16.43 7.11
CA GLU A 36 5.42 17.20 7.41
C GLU A 36 4.46 17.08 6.23
N VAL A 37 3.41 16.27 6.35
CA VAL A 37 2.41 16.08 5.31
C VAL A 37 1.18 16.93 5.60
N ILE A 38 0.87 17.87 4.70
CA ILE A 38 -0.31 18.73 4.75
C ILE A 38 -1.30 18.21 3.72
N LYS A 39 -2.36 17.56 4.22
CA LYS A 39 -3.45 17.06 3.38
C LYS A 39 -4.45 18.16 3.11
N ILE A 40 -4.65 18.46 1.84
CA ILE A 40 -5.63 19.42 1.34
C ILE A 40 -6.99 18.72 1.24
N GLU A 41 -7.96 19.16 2.01
CA GLU A 41 -9.29 18.56 2.06
C GLU A 41 -10.37 19.55 1.63
N PRO A 42 -11.40 19.12 0.89
CA PRO A 42 -12.57 19.93 0.59
C PRO A 42 -13.42 20.16 1.85
N PRO A 43 -14.39 21.08 1.82
CA PRO A 43 -15.26 21.41 2.97
C PRO A 43 -15.94 20.19 3.63
N GLU A 44 -16.32 19.22 2.84
CA GLU A 44 -16.91 17.94 3.28
C GLU A 44 -15.91 16.93 3.82
N GLY A 45 -14.60 17.20 3.72
CA GLY A 45 -13.52 16.28 4.04
C GLY A 45 -13.28 15.24 2.95
N ASP A 46 -12.25 14.39 3.14
CA ASP A 46 -11.98 13.26 2.25
C ASP A 46 -13.13 12.24 2.32
N TYR A 47 -13.60 11.81 1.14
CA TYR A 47 -14.64 10.79 0.98
C TYR A 47 -14.44 9.52 1.83
N MET A 48 -13.19 9.11 2.05
CA MET A 48 -12.86 7.91 2.83
C MET A 48 -13.13 8.07 4.33
N ARG A 49 -13.30 9.30 4.84
CA ARG A 49 -13.63 9.54 6.26
C ARG A 49 -14.95 8.89 6.68
N THR A 50 -15.88 8.69 5.75
CA THR A 50 -17.19 8.09 5.98
C THR A 50 -17.33 6.65 5.49
N ARG A 51 -16.23 6.02 5.02
CA ARG A 51 -16.25 4.64 4.50
C ARG A 51 -15.83 3.62 5.53
N GLY A 52 -16.53 2.48 5.54
CA GLY A 52 -16.24 1.40 6.49
C GLY A 52 -14.88 0.73 6.28
N PRO A 53 -14.39 0.06 7.33
CA PRO A 53 -15.07 -0.16 8.61
C PRO A 53 -15.13 1.09 9.50
N LEU A 54 -16.32 1.37 10.04
CA LEU A 54 -16.56 2.52 10.91
C LEU A 54 -16.49 2.11 12.38
N ARG A 55 -16.01 3.04 13.19
CA ARG A 55 -15.91 2.96 14.64
C ARG A 55 -16.39 4.30 15.22
N ASN A 56 -17.52 4.29 15.91
CA ASN A 56 -18.18 5.51 16.41
C ASN A 56 -18.31 6.63 15.32
N GLY A 57 -18.69 6.24 14.09
CA GLY A 57 -18.81 7.16 12.96
C GLY A 57 -17.51 7.53 12.25
N HIS A 58 -16.35 7.08 12.72
CA HIS A 58 -15.04 7.35 12.15
C HIS A 58 -14.46 6.15 11.40
N SER A 59 -13.88 6.39 10.23
CA SER A 59 -13.28 5.36 9.38
C SER A 59 -11.88 4.98 9.85
N ALA A 60 -11.72 3.75 10.34
CA ALA A 60 -10.40 3.18 10.62
C ALA A 60 -9.59 2.96 9.33
N TYR A 61 -10.25 2.76 8.20
CA TYR A 61 -9.60 2.65 6.89
C TYR A 61 -8.96 3.98 6.47
N TYR A 62 -9.73 5.07 6.54
CA TYR A 62 -9.17 6.42 6.36
C TYR A 62 -8.00 6.66 7.30
N GLY A 63 -8.19 6.33 8.58
CA GLY A 63 -7.16 6.48 9.62
C GLY A 63 -5.87 5.77 9.26
N SER A 64 -5.94 4.51 8.82
CA SER A 64 -4.76 3.72 8.42
C SER A 64 -3.97 4.34 7.27
N LEU A 65 -4.62 5.08 6.38
CA LEU A 65 -3.98 5.74 5.23
C LEU A 65 -3.56 7.18 5.51
N ASN A 66 -3.97 7.77 6.64
CA ASN A 66 -3.79 9.20 6.88
C ASN A 66 -3.24 9.54 8.29
N CYS A 67 -2.81 8.54 9.07
CA CYS A 67 -2.11 8.80 10.34
C CYS A 67 -0.94 9.77 10.14
N GLY A 68 -0.82 10.73 11.06
CA GLY A 68 0.29 11.67 11.10
C GLY A 68 0.25 12.78 10.06
N LYS A 69 -0.85 12.92 9.30
CA LYS A 69 -1.02 14.01 8.35
C LYS A 69 -1.78 15.17 8.98
N LYS A 70 -1.31 16.38 8.76
CA LYS A 70 -2.02 17.62 9.13
C LYS A 70 -3.12 17.89 8.13
N SER A 71 -4.33 18.15 8.59
CA SER A 71 -5.47 18.52 7.72
C SER A 71 -5.59 20.03 7.54
N LEU A 72 -5.56 20.47 6.29
CA LEU A 72 -5.92 21.82 5.86
C LEU A 72 -7.20 21.73 5.01
N CYS A 73 -8.32 22.22 5.56
CA CYS A 73 -9.62 22.16 4.93
C CYS A 73 -10.01 23.51 4.35
N LEU A 74 -10.22 23.55 3.02
CA LEU A 74 -10.55 24.80 2.34
C LEU A 74 -11.33 24.55 1.04
N ASP A 75 -12.11 25.56 0.61
CA ASP A 75 -12.90 25.49 -0.61
C ASP A 75 -12.10 25.96 -1.83
N LEU A 76 -11.50 25.00 -2.54
CA LEU A 76 -10.72 25.26 -3.77
C LEU A 76 -11.54 25.86 -4.94
N LYS A 77 -12.85 26.00 -4.81
CA LYS A 77 -13.65 26.75 -5.80
C LYS A 77 -13.39 28.25 -5.70
N GLN A 78 -12.93 28.72 -4.55
CA GLN A 78 -12.62 30.13 -4.30
C GLN A 78 -11.19 30.48 -4.69
N ASP A 79 -11.00 31.64 -5.33
CA ASP A 79 -9.67 32.14 -5.73
C ASP A 79 -8.77 32.36 -4.52
N ALA A 80 -9.31 32.86 -3.40
CA ALA A 80 -8.56 33.08 -2.17
C ALA A 80 -7.98 31.77 -1.61
N ALA A 81 -8.75 30.67 -1.65
CA ALA A 81 -8.27 29.35 -1.23
C ALA A 81 -7.14 28.86 -2.15
N ARG A 82 -7.31 29.01 -3.48
CA ARG A 82 -6.27 28.66 -4.45
C ARG A 82 -4.98 29.47 -4.26
N ALA A 83 -5.10 30.76 -3.94
CA ALA A 83 -3.94 31.62 -3.65
C ALA A 83 -3.16 31.11 -2.42
N LEU A 84 -3.85 30.76 -1.31
CA LEU A 84 -3.19 30.18 -0.12
C LEU A 84 -2.44 28.89 -0.44
N VAL A 85 -3.05 28.00 -1.24
CA VAL A 85 -2.45 26.74 -1.64
C VAL A 85 -1.22 26.97 -2.53
N MET A 86 -1.24 27.94 -3.45
CA MET A 86 -0.05 28.29 -4.25
C MET A 86 1.08 28.86 -3.38
N GLU A 87 0.78 29.65 -2.37
CA GLU A 87 1.80 30.11 -1.40
C GLU A 87 2.43 28.95 -0.64
N LEU A 88 1.64 27.92 -0.28
CA LEU A 88 2.15 26.69 0.34
C LEU A 88 2.98 25.87 -0.63
N ALA A 89 2.55 25.75 -1.91
CA ALA A 89 3.27 25.02 -2.95
C ALA A 89 4.67 25.61 -3.21
N ALA A 90 4.79 26.95 -3.16
CA ALA A 90 6.09 27.62 -3.25
C ALA A 90 7.08 27.27 -2.10
N LYS A 91 6.56 26.71 -1.00
CA LYS A 91 7.34 26.30 0.19
C LYS A 91 7.36 24.78 0.39
N ALA A 92 6.74 24.02 -0.51
CA ALA A 92 6.67 22.57 -0.42
C ALA A 92 7.89 21.91 -1.07
N ASP A 93 8.35 20.83 -0.50
CA ASP A 93 9.37 19.97 -1.11
C ASP A 93 8.77 18.98 -2.08
N VAL A 94 7.57 18.49 -1.78
CA VAL A 94 6.86 17.48 -2.55
C VAL A 94 5.40 17.87 -2.71
N VAL A 95 4.85 17.64 -3.88
CA VAL A 95 3.41 17.69 -4.17
C VAL A 95 2.98 16.33 -4.68
N VAL A 96 1.92 15.76 -4.11
CA VAL A 96 1.36 14.48 -4.55
C VAL A 96 -0.13 14.64 -4.84
N GLU A 97 -0.55 14.13 -6.00
CA GLU A 97 -1.96 14.11 -6.40
C GLU A 97 -2.33 12.76 -7.05
N ASN A 98 -3.61 12.40 -7.02
CA ASN A 98 -4.10 11.21 -7.71
C ASN A 98 -5.48 11.41 -8.36
N PHE A 99 -5.69 12.60 -8.91
CA PHE A 99 -6.88 12.93 -9.67
C PHE A 99 -6.78 12.40 -11.12
N ARG A 100 -7.87 12.51 -11.84
CA ARG A 100 -7.86 12.29 -13.29
C ARG A 100 -7.00 13.36 -13.97
N PRO A 101 -6.25 12.99 -15.03
CA PRO A 101 -5.46 13.96 -15.78
C PRO A 101 -6.26 15.21 -16.17
N GLY A 102 -5.64 16.37 -15.98
CA GLY A 102 -6.24 17.68 -16.24
C GLY A 102 -7.03 18.29 -15.07
N VAL A 103 -7.31 17.57 -13.98
CA VAL A 103 -7.98 18.15 -12.80
C VAL A 103 -7.08 19.18 -12.14
N MET A 104 -5.83 18.85 -11.85
CA MET A 104 -4.89 19.78 -11.23
C MET A 104 -4.66 21.04 -12.09
N LYS A 105 -4.65 20.89 -13.41
CA LYS A 105 -4.57 22.03 -14.34
C LYS A 105 -5.79 22.95 -14.22
N ARG A 106 -7.01 22.39 -14.14
CA ARG A 106 -8.23 23.20 -13.95
C ARG A 106 -8.26 23.91 -12.60
N LEU A 107 -7.67 23.31 -11.56
CA LEU A 107 -7.53 23.92 -10.24
C LEU A 107 -6.39 24.94 -10.18
N GLY A 108 -5.49 24.94 -11.17
CA GLY A 108 -4.33 25.83 -11.24
C GLY A 108 -3.13 25.35 -10.43
N PHE A 109 -3.01 24.03 -10.25
CA PHE A 109 -1.95 23.37 -9.46
C PHE A 109 -1.20 22.31 -10.28
N ASP A 110 -1.19 22.43 -11.62
CA ASP A 110 -0.40 21.54 -12.47
C ASP A 110 1.11 21.72 -12.22
N TYR A 111 1.87 20.72 -12.66
CA TYR A 111 3.33 20.72 -12.46
C TYR A 111 3.99 21.98 -12.99
N GLU A 112 3.65 22.41 -14.21
CA GLU A 112 4.27 23.54 -14.87
C GLU A 112 4.11 24.82 -14.06
N ARG A 113 2.93 25.03 -13.51
CA ARG A 113 2.62 26.21 -12.70
C ARG A 113 3.30 26.19 -11.34
N ILE A 114 3.32 25.05 -10.68
CA ILE A 114 4.00 24.92 -9.39
C ILE A 114 5.52 24.98 -9.57
N ALA A 115 6.08 24.31 -10.57
CA ALA A 115 7.51 24.33 -10.86
C ALA A 115 8.01 25.74 -11.27
N ALA A 116 7.18 26.56 -11.92
CA ALA A 116 7.51 27.96 -12.19
C ALA A 116 7.67 28.79 -10.90
N ALA A 117 6.92 28.49 -9.85
CA ALA A 117 7.00 29.13 -8.54
C ALA A 117 8.06 28.48 -7.62
N ASN A 118 8.34 27.19 -7.82
CA ASN A 118 9.26 26.39 -7.02
C ASN A 118 9.99 25.37 -7.92
N PRO A 119 11.10 25.76 -8.56
CA PRO A 119 11.82 24.88 -9.49
C PRO A 119 12.44 23.63 -8.85
N ALA A 120 12.53 23.59 -7.52
CA ALA A 120 13.06 22.45 -6.77
C ALA A 120 11.98 21.48 -6.30
N VAL A 121 10.72 21.68 -6.67
CA VAL A 121 9.63 20.80 -6.25
C VAL A 121 9.72 19.42 -6.87
N VAL A 122 9.49 18.38 -6.08
CA VAL A 122 9.20 17.04 -6.59
C VAL A 122 7.68 16.91 -6.69
N TYR A 123 7.17 16.73 -7.90
CA TYR A 123 5.73 16.62 -8.16
C TYR A 123 5.41 15.20 -8.60
N CYS A 124 4.48 14.55 -7.92
CA CYS A 124 4.07 13.18 -8.21
C CYS A 124 2.58 13.10 -8.56
N SER A 125 2.28 12.63 -9.76
CA SER A 125 0.93 12.29 -10.21
C SER A 125 0.74 10.79 -10.22
N ILE A 126 -0.37 10.30 -9.67
CA ILE A 126 -0.75 8.88 -9.67
C ILE A 126 -2.07 8.75 -10.44
N SER A 127 -2.10 7.96 -11.50
CA SER A 127 -3.30 7.80 -12.31
C SER A 127 -3.48 6.38 -12.84
N GLY A 128 -4.62 6.08 -13.44
CA GLY A 128 -4.88 4.75 -13.99
C GLY A 128 -3.92 4.35 -15.12
N TYR A 129 -3.67 5.30 -16.06
CA TYR A 129 -2.96 5.03 -17.31
C TYR A 129 -1.94 6.11 -17.69
N GLY A 130 -1.50 6.93 -16.74
CA GLY A 130 -0.54 8.00 -16.97
C GLY A 130 -1.17 9.33 -17.41
N GLN A 131 -0.36 10.37 -17.44
CA GLN A 131 -0.79 11.73 -17.73
C GLN A 131 -0.88 12.04 -19.23
N SER A 132 -0.38 11.13 -20.08
CA SER A 132 -0.34 11.30 -21.54
C SER A 132 -0.77 10.02 -22.27
N GLY A 133 -0.90 10.09 -23.59
CA GLY A 133 -1.31 8.96 -24.42
C GLY A 133 -2.82 8.77 -24.52
N SER A 134 -3.25 7.87 -25.41
CA SER A 134 -4.67 7.64 -25.76
C SER A 134 -5.53 7.08 -24.63
N TYR A 135 -4.89 6.52 -23.59
CA TYR A 135 -5.59 5.92 -22.45
C TYR A 135 -5.70 6.87 -21.26
N SER A 136 -4.96 7.99 -21.24
CA SER A 136 -4.87 8.89 -20.07
C SER A 136 -6.24 9.38 -19.57
N GLN A 137 -7.20 9.59 -20.44
CA GLN A 137 -8.55 10.07 -20.08
C GLN A 137 -9.53 8.95 -19.71
N ARG A 138 -9.13 7.68 -19.78
CA ARG A 138 -10.01 6.57 -19.41
C ARG A 138 -10.25 6.55 -17.90
N PRO A 139 -11.52 6.45 -17.45
CA PRO A 139 -11.82 6.25 -16.04
C PRO A 139 -11.18 4.95 -15.54
N ALA A 140 -10.48 5.03 -14.40
CA ALA A 140 -9.86 3.87 -13.77
C ALA A 140 -9.99 3.93 -12.26
N TYR A 141 -10.20 2.75 -11.70
CA TYR A 141 -10.03 2.39 -10.29
C TYR A 141 -9.33 1.05 -10.25
N ALA A 142 -8.80 0.65 -9.10
CA ALA A 142 -8.08 -0.62 -8.98
C ALA A 142 -8.78 -1.82 -9.64
N PRO A 143 -10.08 -2.10 -9.44
CA PRO A 143 -10.74 -3.25 -10.08
C PRO A 143 -10.74 -3.19 -11.62
N ILE A 144 -10.82 -1.98 -12.19
CA ILE A 144 -10.77 -1.81 -13.65
C ILE A 144 -9.37 -2.16 -14.18
N VAL A 145 -8.34 -1.74 -13.45
CA VAL A 145 -6.95 -2.02 -13.84
C VAL A 145 -6.58 -3.47 -13.55
N HIS A 146 -7.09 -4.09 -12.47
CA HIS A 146 -6.93 -5.53 -12.24
C HIS A 146 -7.42 -6.35 -13.45
N ALA A 147 -8.62 -6.03 -13.95
CA ALA A 147 -9.16 -6.69 -15.13
C ALA A 147 -8.37 -6.38 -16.41
N ALA A 148 -7.98 -5.10 -16.61
CA ALA A 148 -7.31 -4.65 -17.84
C ALA A 148 -5.86 -5.13 -17.96
N SER A 149 -5.16 -5.35 -16.84
CA SER A 149 -3.75 -5.80 -16.81
C SER A 149 -3.56 -7.29 -17.06
N GLY A 150 -4.64 -8.08 -17.09
CA GLY A 150 -4.56 -9.54 -17.15
C GLY A 150 -4.42 -10.23 -15.78
N TYR A 151 -4.28 -9.47 -14.67
CA TYR A 151 -4.11 -10.03 -13.34
C TYR A 151 -5.22 -11.01 -12.94
N GLU A 152 -6.49 -10.62 -13.13
CA GLU A 152 -7.62 -11.48 -12.75
C GLU A 152 -7.75 -12.71 -13.64
N MET A 153 -7.34 -12.62 -14.91
CA MET A 153 -7.29 -13.77 -15.80
C MET A 153 -6.16 -14.73 -15.43
N ALA A 154 -4.97 -14.22 -15.10
CA ALA A 154 -3.88 -15.05 -14.59
C ALA A 154 -4.28 -15.75 -13.27
N MET A 155 -4.95 -15.05 -12.37
CA MET A 155 -5.49 -15.67 -11.14
C MET A 155 -6.55 -16.74 -11.42
N LEU A 156 -7.37 -16.58 -12.47
CA LEU A 156 -8.34 -17.59 -12.89
C LEU A 156 -7.64 -18.84 -13.41
N ASP A 157 -6.60 -18.67 -14.24
CA ASP A 157 -5.83 -19.77 -14.82
C ASP A 157 -5.11 -20.63 -13.77
N TYR A 158 -4.91 -20.07 -12.57
CA TYR A 158 -4.34 -20.76 -11.41
C TYR A 158 -5.37 -21.50 -10.55
N GLN A 159 -6.65 -21.42 -10.87
CA GLN A 159 -7.72 -22.08 -10.09
C GLN A 159 -8.39 -23.19 -10.90
N ASP A 160 -8.52 -24.36 -10.29
CA ASP A 160 -9.27 -25.47 -10.88
C ASP A 160 -10.78 -25.31 -10.65
N GLY A 161 -11.56 -25.71 -11.62
CA GLY A 161 -13.02 -25.75 -11.51
C GLY A 161 -13.73 -24.38 -11.46
N VAL A 162 -13.02 -23.29 -11.66
CA VAL A 162 -13.57 -21.92 -11.66
C VAL A 162 -13.74 -21.42 -13.10
N GLY A 163 -14.96 -21.08 -13.48
CA GLY A 163 -15.30 -20.66 -14.86
C GLY A 163 -15.30 -19.14 -15.09
N ARG A 164 -14.97 -18.32 -14.08
CA ARG A 164 -14.94 -16.84 -14.18
C ARG A 164 -13.99 -16.24 -13.15
N PRO A 165 -13.43 -15.04 -13.39
CA PRO A 165 -12.59 -14.33 -12.41
C PRO A 165 -13.26 -14.20 -11.04
N LEU A 166 -12.48 -14.37 -10.00
CA LEU A 166 -12.95 -14.28 -8.61
C LEU A 166 -13.23 -12.81 -8.24
N LYS A 167 -14.15 -12.61 -7.31
CA LYS A 167 -14.36 -11.28 -6.73
C LYS A 167 -13.14 -10.89 -5.90
N SER A 168 -12.52 -9.75 -6.22
CA SER A 168 -11.42 -9.19 -5.43
C SER A 168 -11.90 -7.99 -4.61
N GLY A 169 -11.64 -8.03 -3.30
CA GLY A 169 -11.86 -6.91 -2.38
C GLY A 169 -10.56 -6.26 -1.90
N ILE A 170 -9.41 -6.74 -2.38
CA ILE A 170 -8.09 -6.22 -2.04
C ILE A 170 -7.60 -5.39 -3.23
N PHE A 171 -7.43 -4.08 -3.02
CA PHE A 171 -7.07 -3.12 -4.07
C PHE A 171 -5.55 -3.07 -4.27
N ILE A 172 -4.99 -4.15 -4.83
CA ILE A 172 -3.54 -4.35 -5.01
C ILE A 172 -2.96 -3.23 -5.89
N ALA A 173 -3.62 -2.87 -6.99
CA ALA A 173 -3.17 -1.80 -7.88
C ALA A 173 -2.98 -0.47 -7.15
N ASP A 174 -3.92 -0.10 -6.27
CA ASP A 174 -3.82 1.14 -5.50
C ASP A 174 -2.66 1.09 -4.50
N ILE A 175 -2.57 0.04 -3.70
CA ILE A 175 -1.54 -0.07 -2.66
C ILE A 175 -0.14 -0.10 -3.27
N LEU A 176 0.07 -0.92 -4.32
CA LEU A 176 1.37 -1.01 -4.99
C LEU A 176 1.73 0.27 -5.73
N SER A 177 0.76 0.97 -6.35
CA SER A 177 1.03 2.28 -6.97
C SER A 177 1.44 3.32 -5.92
N GLY A 178 0.83 3.30 -4.73
CA GLY A 178 1.26 4.14 -3.61
C GLY A 178 2.71 3.85 -3.19
N VAL A 179 3.10 2.57 -3.12
CA VAL A 179 4.49 2.17 -2.82
C VAL A 179 5.45 2.58 -3.93
N ASN A 180 5.07 2.39 -5.21
CA ASN A 180 5.88 2.82 -6.35
C ASN A 180 6.03 4.36 -6.38
N ALA A 181 4.97 5.09 -6.10
CA ALA A 181 5.01 6.55 -6.00
C ALA A 181 5.94 7.02 -4.88
N PHE A 182 5.89 6.37 -3.70
CA PHE A 182 6.84 6.62 -2.61
C PHE A 182 8.28 6.36 -3.07
N GLY A 183 8.55 5.26 -3.80
CA GLY A 183 9.86 4.95 -4.37
C GLY A 183 10.33 6.01 -5.38
N GLY A 184 9.44 6.41 -6.29
CA GLY A 184 9.72 7.45 -7.28
C GLY A 184 10.02 8.81 -6.65
N VAL A 185 9.21 9.23 -5.68
CA VAL A 185 9.43 10.46 -4.90
C VAL A 185 10.76 10.41 -4.14
N SER A 186 11.09 9.26 -3.53
CA SER A 186 12.37 9.09 -2.82
C SER A 186 13.58 9.23 -3.77
N ALA A 187 13.51 8.64 -4.95
CA ALA A 187 14.55 8.75 -5.99
C ALA A 187 14.67 10.20 -6.47
N ALA A 188 13.55 10.88 -6.70
CA ALA A 188 13.52 12.27 -7.10
C ALA A 188 14.09 13.21 -6.04
N LEU A 189 13.78 12.99 -4.76
CA LEU A 189 14.37 13.71 -3.63
C LEU A 189 15.89 13.50 -3.53
N TYR A 190 16.35 12.27 -3.77
CA TYR A 190 17.80 11.99 -3.82
C TYR A 190 18.48 12.71 -4.99
N ARG A 191 17.87 12.72 -6.18
CA ARG A 191 18.36 13.51 -7.32
C ARG A 191 18.42 15.00 -6.97
N ARG A 192 17.34 15.55 -6.41
CA ARG A 192 17.25 16.95 -5.98
C ARG A 192 18.35 17.32 -4.98
N ALA A 193 18.64 16.46 -4.01
CA ALA A 193 19.69 16.70 -3.03
C ALA A 193 21.09 16.85 -3.67
N ARG A 194 21.30 16.28 -4.88
CA ARG A 194 22.58 16.34 -5.62
C ARG A 194 22.62 17.45 -6.64
N THR A 195 21.50 17.81 -7.22
CA THR A 195 21.43 18.74 -8.37
C THR A 195 20.80 20.08 -8.02
N GLY A 196 20.02 20.15 -6.94
CA GLY A 196 19.18 21.30 -6.62
C GLY A 196 17.89 21.39 -7.46
N GLU A 197 17.69 20.51 -8.44
CA GLU A 197 16.56 20.54 -9.37
C GLU A 197 15.43 19.60 -8.92
N GLY A 198 14.18 20.07 -9.09
CA GLY A 198 12.99 19.27 -8.87
C GLY A 198 12.80 18.16 -9.92
N GLU A 199 11.72 17.42 -9.82
CA GLU A 199 11.39 16.33 -10.74
C GLU A 199 9.88 16.15 -10.86
N TYR A 200 9.43 15.68 -12.03
CA TYR A 200 8.07 15.21 -12.24
C TYR A 200 8.02 13.68 -12.29
N VAL A 201 7.21 13.08 -11.42
CA VAL A 201 7.04 11.63 -11.30
C VAL A 201 5.63 11.26 -11.73
N ASP A 202 5.48 10.53 -12.82
CA ASP A 202 4.21 10.00 -13.32
C ASP A 202 4.11 8.50 -13.00
N VAL A 203 3.15 8.11 -12.17
CA VAL A 203 2.94 6.73 -11.73
C VAL A 203 1.59 6.22 -12.22
N THR A 204 1.59 5.03 -12.82
CA THR A 204 0.36 4.43 -13.31
C THR A 204 -0.01 3.15 -12.56
N LEU A 205 -1.31 2.96 -12.33
CA LEU A 205 -1.81 1.70 -11.81
C LEU A 205 -1.55 0.56 -12.79
N MET A 206 -1.64 0.84 -14.10
CA MET A 206 -1.45 -0.16 -15.15
C MET A 206 -0.02 -0.70 -15.19
N ASP A 207 0.99 0.18 -15.22
CA ASP A 207 2.40 -0.25 -15.24
C ASP A 207 2.78 -0.96 -13.93
N THR A 208 2.19 -0.50 -12.81
CA THR A 208 2.35 -1.17 -11.51
C THR A 208 1.85 -2.61 -11.56
N MET A 209 0.68 -2.85 -12.15
CA MET A 209 0.12 -4.21 -12.27
C MET A 209 0.89 -5.07 -13.28
N LEU A 210 1.34 -4.51 -14.39
CA LEU A 210 2.22 -5.24 -15.33
C LEU A 210 3.57 -5.59 -14.67
N GLY A 211 4.11 -4.70 -13.84
CA GLY A 211 5.30 -4.96 -13.04
C GLY A 211 5.10 -6.05 -11.97
N LEU A 212 3.89 -6.25 -11.46
CA LEU A 212 3.55 -7.35 -10.56
C LEU A 212 3.54 -8.71 -11.27
N LEU A 213 3.07 -8.74 -12.53
CA LEU A 213 2.90 -9.94 -13.35
C LEU A 213 4.22 -10.36 -14.04
N VAL A 214 5.32 -10.43 -13.27
CA VAL A 214 6.67 -10.67 -13.81
C VAL A 214 6.74 -11.98 -14.60
N TYR A 215 6.22 -13.08 -14.03
CA TYR A 215 6.22 -14.40 -14.67
C TYR A 215 5.26 -14.42 -15.86
N GLU A 216 4.04 -13.98 -15.67
CA GLU A 216 2.96 -14.01 -16.65
C GLU A 216 3.29 -13.17 -17.89
N CYS A 217 3.95 -12.03 -17.70
CA CYS A 217 4.44 -11.21 -18.81
C CYS A 217 5.54 -11.92 -19.62
N GLN A 218 6.37 -12.74 -18.99
CA GLN A 218 7.37 -13.52 -19.72
C GLN A 218 6.75 -14.74 -20.38
N GLU A 219 5.83 -15.43 -19.71
CA GLU A 219 5.14 -16.58 -20.28
C GLU A 219 4.29 -16.20 -21.49
N ALA A 220 3.66 -15.03 -21.48
CA ALA A 220 2.93 -14.50 -22.63
C ALA A 220 3.83 -14.28 -23.86
N GLN A 221 5.10 -13.99 -23.66
CA GLN A 221 6.09 -13.82 -24.75
C GLN A 221 6.74 -15.17 -25.14
N PHE A 222 6.94 -16.05 -24.18
CA PHE A 222 7.66 -17.32 -24.33
C PHE A 222 6.85 -18.47 -23.69
N PRO A 223 5.74 -18.90 -24.33
CA PRO A 223 4.88 -19.94 -23.78
C PRO A 223 5.65 -21.24 -23.50
N GLN A 224 5.42 -21.80 -22.32
CA GLN A 224 6.07 -23.04 -21.90
C GLN A 224 5.14 -24.23 -22.12
N ALA A 225 5.73 -25.39 -22.53
CA ALA A 225 4.98 -26.63 -22.71
C ALA A 225 4.50 -27.20 -21.36
N GLN A 226 5.25 -26.98 -20.29
CA GLN A 226 4.88 -27.39 -18.94
C GLN A 226 4.42 -26.18 -18.13
N ARG A 227 3.25 -26.32 -17.51
CA ARG A 227 2.75 -25.27 -16.58
C ARG A 227 3.68 -25.16 -15.37
N ARG A 228 3.78 -23.94 -14.84
CA ARG A 228 4.44 -23.65 -13.56
C ARG A 228 3.78 -24.47 -12.45
N LEU A 229 4.58 -25.13 -11.63
CA LEU A 229 4.08 -25.79 -10.42
C LEU A 229 3.53 -24.76 -9.44
N LEU A 230 2.32 -25.01 -9.00
CA LEU A 230 1.65 -24.19 -7.99
C LEU A 230 1.48 -25.01 -6.71
N TYR A 231 1.77 -24.38 -5.58
CA TYR A 231 1.43 -24.94 -4.29
C TYR A 231 -0.06 -24.76 -4.05
N ARG A 232 -0.76 -25.84 -3.73
CA ARG A 232 -2.18 -25.78 -3.38
C ARG A 232 -2.36 -25.83 -1.86
N ALA A 233 -3.52 -25.37 -1.40
CA ALA A 233 -3.93 -25.58 -0.03
C ALA A 233 -4.19 -27.07 0.20
N THR A 234 -3.58 -27.64 1.24
CA THR A 234 -3.85 -28.98 1.74
C THR A 234 -4.96 -28.92 2.78
N ALA A 235 -5.99 -29.74 2.63
CA ALA A 235 -7.10 -29.79 3.57
C ALA A 235 -6.69 -30.53 4.85
N ALA A 236 -6.77 -29.84 5.98
CA ALA A 236 -6.65 -30.41 7.32
C ALA A 236 -8.04 -30.58 7.95
N LYS A 237 -8.14 -31.22 9.11
CA LYS A 237 -9.40 -31.50 9.80
C LYS A 237 -10.27 -30.27 10.09
N ASP A 238 -9.64 -29.12 10.33
CA ASP A 238 -10.30 -27.88 10.79
C ASP A 238 -9.90 -26.62 9.99
N GLY A 239 -9.23 -26.81 8.85
CA GLY A 239 -8.76 -25.71 8.02
C GLY A 239 -7.84 -26.17 6.90
N PHE A 240 -6.90 -25.31 6.54
CA PHE A 240 -5.95 -25.59 5.46
C PHE A 240 -4.52 -25.29 5.91
N VAL A 241 -3.57 -26.01 5.34
CA VAL A 241 -2.14 -25.72 5.43
C VAL A 241 -1.52 -25.62 4.05
N ILE A 242 -0.40 -24.92 3.95
CA ILE A 242 0.45 -24.92 2.77
C ILE A 242 1.80 -25.50 3.14
N LEU A 243 2.28 -26.45 2.32
CA LEU A 243 3.60 -27.04 2.41
C LEU A 243 4.38 -26.73 1.14
N ALA A 244 5.67 -26.44 1.30
CA ALA A 244 6.53 -26.05 0.18
C ALA A 244 7.77 -26.95 0.08
N PRO A 245 7.67 -28.21 -0.38
CA PRO A 245 8.79 -29.11 -0.59
C PRO A 245 9.58 -28.74 -1.87
N ILE A 246 10.17 -27.54 -1.89
CA ILE A 246 10.77 -26.93 -3.09
C ILE A 246 12.06 -27.64 -3.51
N SER A 247 12.95 -27.90 -2.55
CA SER A 247 14.23 -28.56 -2.79
C SER A 247 14.15 -30.05 -2.54
N GLN A 248 15.15 -30.80 -3.00
CA GLN A 248 15.28 -32.22 -2.67
C GLN A 248 15.32 -32.43 -1.15
N ALA A 249 16.09 -31.61 -0.44
CA ALA A 249 16.19 -31.71 1.02
C ALA A 249 14.81 -31.42 1.70
N ASN A 250 14.10 -30.37 1.30
CA ASN A 250 12.76 -30.10 1.85
C ASN A 250 11.79 -31.26 1.61
N PHE A 251 11.86 -31.91 0.44
CA PHE A 251 11.01 -33.06 0.15
C PHE A 251 11.38 -34.26 1.03
N GLU A 252 12.68 -34.56 1.20
CA GLU A 252 13.12 -35.64 2.05
C GLU A 252 12.78 -35.44 3.51
N ASP A 253 12.95 -34.19 4.00
CA ASP A 253 12.58 -33.84 5.36
C ASP A 253 11.05 -33.92 5.55
N MET A 254 10.28 -33.51 4.56
CA MET A 254 8.81 -33.62 4.58
C MET A 254 8.38 -35.09 4.63
N ALA A 255 8.93 -35.95 3.78
CA ALA A 255 8.60 -37.38 3.76
C ALA A 255 8.92 -38.08 5.09
N LYS A 256 10.10 -37.82 5.65
CA LYS A 256 10.52 -38.34 6.97
C LYS A 256 9.59 -37.84 8.08
N THR A 257 9.29 -36.55 8.08
CA THR A 257 8.45 -35.88 9.10
C THR A 257 6.99 -36.35 9.03
N ALA A 258 6.48 -36.59 7.81
CA ALA A 258 5.17 -37.17 7.60
C ALA A 258 5.08 -38.65 8.06
N GLY A 259 6.21 -39.30 8.33
CA GLY A 259 6.28 -40.73 8.67
C GLY A 259 6.28 -41.64 7.45
N HIS A 260 6.58 -41.13 6.26
CA HIS A 260 6.53 -41.78 4.97
C HIS A 260 7.90 -41.74 4.24
N PRO A 261 9.01 -42.24 4.86
CA PRO A 261 10.32 -42.18 4.24
C PRO A 261 10.39 -42.94 2.92
N GLU A 262 9.48 -43.90 2.65
CA GLU A 262 9.36 -44.63 1.40
C GLU A 262 9.06 -43.70 0.19
N TRP A 263 8.47 -42.55 0.38
CA TRP A 263 8.23 -41.59 -0.71
C TRP A 263 9.54 -41.10 -1.36
N ILE A 264 10.65 -41.11 -0.61
CA ILE A 264 11.96 -40.69 -1.10
C ILE A 264 12.48 -41.64 -2.20
N ALA A 265 12.21 -42.91 -2.08
CA ALA A 265 12.62 -43.93 -3.03
C ALA A 265 11.56 -44.21 -4.11
N ASP A 266 10.35 -43.64 -4.01
CA ASP A 266 9.29 -43.82 -5.00
C ASP A 266 9.71 -43.20 -6.35
N PRO A 267 9.74 -44.00 -7.43
CA PRO A 267 10.12 -43.49 -8.76
C PRO A 267 9.35 -42.24 -9.22
N ARG A 268 8.13 -42.06 -8.73
CA ARG A 268 7.31 -40.87 -9.04
C ARG A 268 7.88 -39.60 -8.42
N PHE A 269 8.63 -39.71 -7.31
CA PHE A 269 9.04 -38.55 -6.50
C PHE A 269 10.57 -38.48 -6.26
N ALA A 270 11.33 -39.49 -6.59
CA ALA A 270 12.74 -39.61 -6.28
C ALA A 270 13.63 -38.48 -6.84
N THR A 271 13.24 -37.88 -7.94
CA THR A 271 13.94 -36.74 -8.54
C THR A 271 13.02 -35.52 -8.69
N ASN A 272 13.62 -34.35 -8.76
CA ASN A 272 12.85 -33.10 -8.95
C ASN A 272 12.00 -33.15 -10.23
N ALA A 273 12.54 -33.68 -11.33
CA ALA A 273 11.80 -33.82 -12.58
C ALA A 273 10.62 -34.80 -12.46
N ALA A 274 10.85 -35.94 -11.79
CA ALA A 274 9.79 -36.93 -11.56
C ALA A 274 8.67 -36.34 -10.67
N ARG A 275 9.03 -35.64 -9.60
CA ARG A 275 8.06 -34.96 -8.73
C ARG A 275 7.25 -33.91 -9.49
N SER A 276 7.89 -33.12 -10.34
CA SER A 276 7.18 -32.13 -11.16
C SER A 276 6.14 -32.78 -12.08
N GLY A 277 6.45 -33.94 -12.66
CA GLY A 277 5.51 -34.68 -13.50
C GLY A 277 4.40 -35.42 -12.72
N ASN A 278 4.58 -35.62 -11.41
CA ASN A 278 3.63 -36.33 -10.54
C ASN A 278 3.20 -35.44 -9.35
N TRP A 279 3.16 -34.11 -9.56
CA TRP A 279 2.93 -33.15 -8.50
C TRP A 279 1.58 -33.35 -7.80
N ASP A 280 0.52 -33.55 -8.55
CA ASP A 280 -0.81 -33.77 -8.00
C ASP A 280 -0.87 -35.04 -7.14
N ALA A 281 -0.24 -36.13 -7.60
CA ALA A 281 -0.15 -37.38 -6.83
C ALA A 281 0.60 -37.19 -5.51
N LEU A 282 1.65 -36.36 -5.47
CA LEU A 282 2.34 -36.02 -4.23
C LEU A 282 1.44 -35.17 -3.30
N MET A 283 0.72 -34.21 -3.86
CA MET A 283 -0.20 -33.36 -3.08
C MET A 283 -1.35 -34.19 -2.51
N ASP A 284 -1.84 -35.21 -3.22
CA ASP A 284 -2.88 -36.10 -2.72
C ASP A 284 -2.40 -36.92 -1.50
N LEU A 285 -1.18 -37.43 -1.53
CA LEU A 285 -0.58 -38.08 -0.35
C LEU A 285 -0.41 -37.16 0.85
N ILE A 286 -0.10 -35.88 0.59
CA ILE A 286 -0.01 -34.86 1.64
C ILE A 286 -1.41 -34.55 2.20
N ASP A 287 -2.45 -34.48 1.35
CA ASP A 287 -3.84 -34.31 1.79
C ASP A 287 -4.28 -35.49 2.68
N GLU A 288 -3.95 -36.73 2.29
CA GLU A 288 -4.23 -37.93 3.13
C GLU A 288 -3.54 -37.85 4.50
N TRP A 289 -2.26 -37.40 4.50
CA TRP A 289 -1.50 -37.24 5.75
C TRP A 289 -2.14 -36.16 6.66
N ALA A 290 -2.67 -35.07 6.10
CA ALA A 290 -3.22 -33.94 6.84
C ALA A 290 -4.67 -34.16 7.30
N ALA A 291 -5.43 -35.05 6.65
CA ALA A 291 -6.89 -35.19 6.82
C ALA A 291 -7.36 -35.39 8.27
N ASP A 292 -6.63 -36.17 9.05
CA ASP A 292 -6.96 -36.48 10.45
C ASP A 292 -6.31 -35.54 11.47
N ARG A 293 -5.51 -34.56 11.02
CA ARG A 293 -4.76 -33.62 11.86
C ARG A 293 -5.38 -32.23 11.81
N SER A 294 -5.28 -31.47 12.89
CA SER A 294 -5.61 -30.05 12.85
C SER A 294 -4.57 -29.27 12.03
N ALA A 295 -4.98 -28.15 11.47
CA ALA A 295 -4.05 -27.27 10.73
C ALA A 295 -2.89 -26.79 11.61
N GLU A 296 -3.14 -26.55 12.90
CA GLU A 296 -2.11 -26.19 13.89
C GLU A 296 -1.12 -27.34 14.12
N GLU A 297 -1.63 -28.57 14.23
CA GLU A 297 -0.79 -29.76 14.39
C GLU A 297 0.08 -30.00 13.16
N CYS A 298 -0.49 -29.90 11.95
CA CYS A 298 0.24 -30.00 10.69
C CYS A 298 1.39 -28.98 10.62
N GLU A 299 1.09 -27.71 10.91
CA GLU A 299 2.09 -26.65 10.93
C GLU A 299 3.20 -26.93 11.95
N ARG A 300 2.85 -27.33 13.17
CA ARG A 300 3.81 -27.63 14.24
C ARG A 300 4.74 -28.77 13.86
N VAL A 301 4.18 -29.92 13.43
CA VAL A 301 4.94 -31.11 13.07
C VAL A 301 5.91 -30.84 11.94
N MET A 302 5.45 -30.22 10.85
CA MET A 302 6.28 -29.91 9.70
C MET A 302 7.39 -28.90 10.03
N ARG A 303 7.07 -27.86 10.81
CA ARG A 303 8.05 -26.88 11.26
C ARG A 303 9.14 -27.50 12.15
N GLU A 304 8.77 -28.39 13.07
CA GLU A 304 9.73 -29.12 13.92
C GLU A 304 10.64 -30.02 13.08
N GLY A 305 10.13 -30.57 11.97
CA GLY A 305 10.91 -31.32 10.97
C GLY A 305 11.72 -30.47 9.98
N GLY A 306 11.71 -29.13 10.13
CA GLY A 306 12.46 -28.22 9.22
C GLY A 306 11.76 -27.96 7.87
N VAL A 307 10.52 -28.40 7.70
CA VAL A 307 9.77 -28.25 6.45
C VAL A 307 9.04 -26.88 6.45
N PRO A 308 9.18 -26.06 5.40
CA PRO A 308 8.39 -24.86 5.26
C PRO A 308 6.89 -25.18 5.18
N CYS A 309 6.17 -24.80 6.22
CA CYS A 309 4.73 -25.02 6.34
C CYS A 309 4.09 -23.86 7.09
N SER A 310 2.88 -23.50 6.71
CA SER A 310 2.04 -22.59 7.47
C SER A 310 0.58 -22.98 7.33
N ARG A 311 -0.19 -22.81 8.40
CA ARG A 311 -1.65 -22.84 8.31
C ARG A 311 -2.18 -21.55 7.64
N TYR A 312 -3.32 -21.65 7.00
CA TYR A 312 -4.03 -20.49 6.47
C TYR A 312 -4.71 -19.75 7.62
N ASN A 313 -4.22 -18.56 7.94
CA ASN A 313 -4.78 -17.71 8.98
C ASN A 313 -5.80 -16.75 8.40
N THR A 314 -6.86 -16.47 9.14
CA THR A 314 -7.65 -15.27 8.94
C THR A 314 -6.79 -14.03 9.28
N VAL A 315 -7.18 -12.85 8.78
CA VAL A 315 -6.49 -11.59 9.14
C VAL A 315 -6.47 -11.37 10.66
N ARG A 316 -7.55 -11.73 11.36
CA ARG A 316 -7.65 -11.64 12.83
C ARG A 316 -6.60 -12.52 13.52
N GLU A 317 -6.45 -13.76 13.08
CA GLU A 317 -5.45 -14.68 13.63
C GLU A 317 -4.04 -14.23 13.32
N ALA A 318 -3.76 -13.82 12.08
CA ALA A 318 -2.47 -13.26 11.70
C ALA A 318 -2.06 -12.06 12.56
N MET A 319 -3.00 -11.13 12.84
CA MET A 319 -2.77 -9.98 13.72
C MET A 319 -2.51 -10.37 15.18
N ALA A 320 -2.97 -11.54 15.63
CA ALA A 320 -2.81 -12.03 16.99
C ALA A 320 -1.52 -12.88 17.19
N THR A 321 -0.74 -13.11 16.13
CA THR A 321 0.47 -13.92 16.24
C THR A 321 1.55 -13.25 17.09
N PRO A 322 2.38 -14.03 17.82
CA PRO A 322 3.54 -13.49 18.56
C PRO A 322 4.46 -12.63 17.67
N TYR A 323 4.67 -13.04 16.41
CA TYR A 323 5.45 -12.28 15.43
C TYR A 323 5.00 -10.83 15.30
N VAL A 324 3.68 -10.58 15.22
CA VAL A 324 3.13 -9.24 15.06
C VAL A 324 3.44 -8.37 16.28
N ALA A 325 3.33 -8.92 17.49
CA ALA A 325 3.65 -8.23 18.73
C ALA A 325 5.16 -7.96 18.87
N GLU A 326 5.99 -8.96 18.65
CA GLU A 326 7.46 -8.87 18.74
C GLU A 326 8.04 -7.92 17.68
N ARG A 327 7.50 -7.99 16.47
CA ARG A 327 7.88 -7.10 15.38
C ARG A 327 7.35 -5.68 15.59
N GLY A 328 6.28 -5.48 16.43
CA GLY A 328 5.57 -4.22 16.54
C GLY A 328 5.01 -3.79 15.17
N SER A 329 4.30 -4.71 14.50
CA SER A 329 3.78 -4.51 13.15
C SER A 329 2.68 -3.45 13.10
N PHE A 330 2.09 -3.11 14.24
CA PHE A 330 1.03 -2.11 14.37
C PHE A 330 1.36 -1.09 15.45
N VAL A 331 0.85 0.12 15.28
CA VAL A 331 0.80 1.15 16.32
C VAL A 331 -0.65 1.39 16.73
N ARG A 332 -0.88 1.71 18.00
CA ARG A 332 -2.16 2.23 18.48
C ARG A 332 -2.28 3.68 18.04
N ALA A 333 -3.20 3.96 17.16
CA ALA A 333 -3.55 5.31 16.74
C ALA A 333 -4.92 5.69 17.28
N THR A 334 -5.16 7.00 17.41
CA THR A 334 -6.42 7.57 17.87
C THR A 334 -6.98 8.55 16.87
N ASP A 335 -8.30 8.60 16.79
CA ASP A 335 -9.09 9.65 16.14
C ASP A 335 -10.33 9.97 16.97
N GLY A 336 -11.26 10.76 16.45
CA GLY A 336 -12.51 11.09 17.14
C GLY A 336 -13.40 9.87 17.49
N GLY A 337 -13.18 8.72 16.88
CA GLY A 337 -13.88 7.46 17.18
C GLY A 337 -13.20 6.58 18.23
N GLY A 338 -12.03 6.98 18.74
CA GLY A 338 -11.24 6.23 19.72
C GLY A 338 -10.01 5.55 19.13
N GLU A 339 -9.52 4.49 19.78
CA GLU A 339 -8.30 3.79 19.37
C GLU A 339 -8.54 2.78 18.23
N PHE A 340 -7.54 2.60 17.38
CA PHE A 340 -7.45 1.54 16.39
C PHE A 340 -5.99 1.15 16.11
N LEU A 341 -5.76 0.00 15.49
CA LEU A 341 -4.43 -0.44 15.08
C LEU A 341 -4.16 0.02 13.65
N ALA A 342 -3.12 0.81 13.47
CA ALA A 342 -2.60 1.19 12.16
C ALA A 342 -1.31 0.43 11.86
N PRO A 343 -1.11 -0.12 10.64
CA PRO A 343 0.11 -0.83 10.31
C PRO A 343 1.31 0.12 10.29
N ASN A 344 2.43 -0.32 10.82
CA ASN A 344 3.72 0.32 10.66
C ASN A 344 4.31 0.03 9.26
N PRO A 345 5.28 0.83 8.77
CA PRO A 345 6.05 0.47 7.59
C PRO A 345 6.64 -0.93 7.69
N ALA A 346 6.65 -1.66 6.57
CA ALA A 346 7.18 -3.04 6.53
C ALA A 346 8.69 -3.11 6.78
N PHE A 347 9.40 -2.00 6.70
CA PHE A 347 10.82 -1.87 7.00
C PHE A 347 11.06 -1.06 8.28
N ARG A 348 12.24 -1.23 8.87
CA ARG A 348 12.71 -0.45 10.02
C ARG A 348 14.07 0.12 9.73
N MET A 349 14.28 1.36 10.08
CA MET A 349 15.57 2.01 10.01
C MET A 349 16.26 1.95 11.39
N ARG A 350 17.54 1.57 11.39
CA ARG A 350 18.29 1.39 12.65
C ARG A 350 18.64 2.71 13.33
N HIS A 351 18.86 3.75 12.54
CA HIS A 351 19.41 5.03 13.02
C HIS A 351 18.43 6.20 12.84
N SER A 352 17.26 5.96 12.27
CA SER A 352 16.21 6.97 12.07
C SER A 352 14.89 6.43 12.54
N GLU A 353 14.00 7.29 12.97
CA GLU A 353 12.62 6.93 13.26
C GLU A 353 11.91 6.51 11.96
N SER A 354 11.21 5.40 12.03
CA SER A 354 10.33 4.90 10.96
C SER A 354 9.13 4.24 11.63
N GLY A 355 7.98 4.87 11.54
CA GLY A 355 6.76 4.35 12.18
C GLY A 355 5.56 5.25 11.98
N ALA A 356 4.41 4.62 12.00
CA ALA A 356 3.14 5.30 11.93
C ALA A 356 2.97 6.29 13.09
N LYS A 357 2.55 7.50 12.79
CA LYS A 357 2.21 8.46 13.84
C LYS A 357 0.87 8.08 14.48
N PRO A 358 0.73 8.21 15.82
CA PRO A 358 -0.41 7.63 16.54
C PRO A 358 -1.67 8.50 16.55
N TRP A 359 -1.89 9.35 15.55
CA TRP A 359 -3.00 10.30 15.54
C TRP A 359 -3.58 10.51 14.14
N VAL A 360 -4.87 10.81 14.08
CA VAL A 360 -5.62 11.20 12.88
C VAL A 360 -6.61 12.29 13.29
N ASP A 361 -6.46 13.47 12.74
CA ASP A 361 -7.24 14.63 13.15
C ASP A 361 -8.46 14.89 12.25
N ALA A 362 -9.37 15.70 12.76
CA ALA A 362 -10.57 16.14 12.05
C ALA A 362 -10.21 17.03 10.84
N PRO A 363 -11.11 17.16 9.84
CA PRO A 363 -10.92 18.09 8.75
C PRO A 363 -10.68 19.52 9.27
N GLY A 364 -9.60 20.16 8.80
CA GLY A 364 -9.25 21.53 9.16
C GLY A 364 -8.65 21.73 10.55
N ALA A 365 -8.36 20.66 11.29
CA ALA A 365 -7.79 20.77 12.63
C ALA A 365 -6.47 21.58 12.70
N HIS A 366 -5.76 21.69 11.58
CA HIS A 366 -4.49 22.41 11.49
C HIS A 366 -4.56 23.70 10.66
N ASN A 367 -5.77 24.16 10.31
CA ASN A 367 -5.93 25.38 9.51
C ASN A 367 -5.18 26.58 10.11
N ARG A 368 -5.34 26.83 11.41
CA ARG A 368 -4.72 27.98 12.11
C ARG A 368 -3.19 27.86 12.11
N ASP A 369 -2.68 26.69 12.43
CA ASP A 369 -1.24 26.45 12.51
C ASP A 369 -0.57 26.59 11.15
N ILE A 370 -1.22 26.07 10.09
CA ILE A 370 -0.69 26.12 8.73
C ILE A 370 -0.78 27.55 8.18
N VAL A 371 -1.95 28.17 8.23
CA VAL A 371 -2.17 29.50 7.64
C VAL A 371 -1.48 30.59 8.45
N GLY A 372 -1.48 30.49 9.78
CA GLY A 372 -0.75 31.41 10.66
C GLY A 372 0.75 31.16 10.66
N GLY A 373 1.17 29.92 10.92
CA GLY A 373 2.58 29.58 11.11
C GLY A 373 3.39 29.58 9.81
N LEU A 374 2.84 29.04 8.71
CA LEU A 374 3.58 28.93 7.45
C LEU A 374 3.35 30.11 6.50
N LEU A 375 2.15 30.69 6.51
CA LEU A 375 1.80 31.80 5.60
C LEU A 375 1.81 33.17 6.31
N GLY A 376 2.00 33.19 7.63
CA GLY A 376 2.15 34.43 8.41
C GLY A 376 0.85 35.25 8.53
N ARG A 377 -0.32 34.62 8.39
CA ARG A 377 -1.60 35.31 8.58
C ARG A 377 -1.89 35.49 10.05
N ASP A 378 -2.28 36.69 10.44
CA ASP A 378 -2.69 36.99 11.81
C ASP A 378 -4.09 36.40 12.15
N ALA A 379 -4.46 36.45 13.43
CA ALA A 379 -5.72 35.92 13.92
C ALA A 379 -6.96 36.57 13.26
N ALA A 380 -6.90 37.87 12.96
CA ALA A 380 -8.00 38.60 12.33
C ALA A 380 -8.17 38.18 10.85
N GLN A 381 -7.04 37.98 10.15
CA GLN A 381 -7.05 37.46 8.76
C GLN A 381 -7.59 36.04 8.72
N ILE A 382 -7.17 35.16 9.63
CA ILE A 382 -7.66 33.77 9.71
C ILE A 382 -9.17 33.76 10.01
N THR A 383 -9.63 34.58 10.95
CA THR A 383 -11.06 34.69 11.28
C THR A 383 -11.87 35.12 10.06
N ARG A 384 -11.34 36.07 9.28
CA ARG A 384 -12.00 36.50 8.02
C ARG A 384 -12.07 35.39 7.00
N LEU A 385 -10.98 34.61 6.81
CA LEU A 385 -10.97 33.47 5.91
C LEU A 385 -12.02 32.40 6.27
N TYR A 386 -12.29 32.19 7.57
CA TYR A 386 -13.40 31.35 8.01
C TYR A 386 -14.76 32.02 7.73
N GLY A 387 -14.90 33.33 8.00
CA GLY A 387 -16.14 34.09 7.74
C GLY A 387 -16.52 34.10 6.27
N ASP A 388 -15.54 34.16 5.38
CA ASP A 388 -15.70 34.13 3.93
C ASP A 388 -15.87 32.71 3.37
N GLY A 389 -15.81 31.67 4.22
CA GLY A 389 -15.91 30.24 3.83
C GLY A 389 -14.71 29.72 3.02
N VAL A 390 -13.60 30.44 3.05
CA VAL A 390 -12.33 29.99 2.41
C VAL A 390 -11.71 28.84 3.18
N LEU A 391 -11.62 28.99 4.52
CA LEU A 391 -11.26 27.90 5.43
C LEU A 391 -12.51 27.22 5.97
N CYS A 392 -12.49 25.90 6.04
CA CYS A 392 -13.59 25.06 6.46
C CYS A 392 -13.17 24.11 7.60
N GLY A 393 -14.12 23.40 8.20
CA GLY A 393 -13.86 22.50 9.32
C GLY A 393 -13.89 23.23 10.67
N ALA A 394 -13.32 22.62 11.71
CA ALA A 394 -13.31 23.21 13.05
C ALA A 394 -12.44 24.49 13.07
N PRO A 395 -12.97 25.62 13.58
CA PRO A 395 -12.23 26.88 13.65
C PRO A 395 -11.11 26.87 14.70
#